data_ee866fbe171e16585db37f8d3d630a35
#
_entry.id   ee866fbe171e16585db37f8d3d630a35
#
_cell.length_a   1.000
_cell.length_b   1.000
_cell.length_c   1.000
_cell.angle_alpha   90.00
_cell.angle_beta   90.00
_cell.angle_gamma   90.00
#
_symmetry.space_group_name_H-M   'P 1'
#
loop_
_entity.id
_entity.type
_entity.pdbx_description
1 polymer ?
#
loop_
_entity_poly.entity_id
_entity_poly.type
_entity_poly.pdbx_seq_one_letter_code
_entity_poly.pdbx_strand_id
1 'polypeptide(L)'
;MAGYEFGFLLEQALGHVTHAKNLLTNVALDHEVRAHWGLIDFEATGIAGRIPVYRSNWTVRAGVRARREVARMNGQTKLDALFFHTQVPAILAQRWLRKIPGIVSLDATPLQYDELGAFYKHEQGPAWLEGWKWRLNRDCFRSARRLVAWSDWTKHGLVQGYEVPADKITVIPPGVNVHEWRRPMPRVPHADPVKILFVGGDLERKGGLVLLEAFRALRHLGLELHLVTKDRVPPEPGVFVYNNLGANSQALKDLYHSCDIFALPTFADTLAMVLSEAGASGMAIIATNVGAIPELVRNGETGLIVPVGDAASLTQALRDLATNPELRMTLGERAVAYVTRHYDAPSNASRLLGLLKAEADAARAQGTR
;
A
#
# COMPACT_ATOMS: atom_id res chain seq x y z
N MET A 1 -25.35 2.15 -24.25
CA MET A 1 -23.94 2.41 -24.61
C MET A 1 -23.20 1.11 -24.43
N ALA A 2 -22.27 0.76 -25.32
CA ALA A 2 -21.47 -0.44 -25.15
C ALA A 2 -20.58 -0.24 -23.91
N GLY A 3 -20.66 -1.14 -22.96
CA GLY A 3 -19.85 -1.11 -21.76
C GLY A 3 -18.36 -1.37 -22.06
N TYR A 4 -17.53 -1.22 -21.04
CA TYR A 4 -16.09 -1.51 -21.11
C TYR A 4 -15.80 -2.89 -20.55
N GLU A 5 -14.98 -3.67 -21.23
CA GLU A 5 -14.49 -4.99 -20.79
C GLU A 5 -13.04 -4.83 -20.31
N PHE A 6 -12.82 -4.75 -18.99
CA PHE A 6 -11.48 -4.52 -18.42
C PHE A 6 -10.92 -5.75 -17.70
N GLY A 7 -9.66 -6.08 -17.97
CA GLY A 7 -8.93 -7.14 -17.28
C GLY A 7 -8.07 -6.59 -16.14
N PHE A 8 -8.28 -7.07 -14.93
CA PHE A 8 -7.54 -6.70 -13.73
C PHE A 8 -6.68 -7.85 -13.23
N LEU A 9 -5.37 -7.65 -13.17
CA LEU A 9 -4.38 -8.60 -12.67
C LEU A 9 -3.94 -8.14 -11.28
N LEU A 10 -4.47 -8.73 -10.20
CA LEU A 10 -4.29 -8.30 -8.83
C LEU A 10 -3.32 -9.21 -8.08
N GLU A 11 -2.18 -8.69 -7.70
CA GLU A 11 -1.19 -9.38 -6.87
C GLU A 11 -1.73 -9.63 -5.45
N GLN A 12 -1.59 -10.89 -4.98
CA GLN A 12 -2.05 -11.34 -3.67
C GLN A 12 -0.86 -11.54 -2.72
N ALA A 13 0.00 -10.51 -2.58
CA ALA A 13 1.17 -10.55 -1.72
C ALA A 13 1.19 -9.36 -0.74
N LEU A 14 1.61 -9.60 0.49
CA LEU A 14 1.85 -8.56 1.52
C LEU A 14 0.69 -7.55 1.64
N GLY A 15 1.01 -6.24 1.70
CA GLY A 15 0.05 -5.13 1.78
C GLY A 15 -0.85 -4.95 0.56
N HIS A 16 -0.50 -5.55 -0.59
CA HIS A 16 -1.29 -5.46 -1.81
C HIS A 16 -2.67 -6.14 -1.70
N VAL A 17 -2.82 -7.11 -0.79
CA VAL A 17 -4.12 -7.80 -0.56
C VAL A 17 -5.21 -6.83 -0.13
N THR A 18 -4.90 -5.85 0.74
CA THR A 18 -5.87 -4.85 1.20
C THR A 18 -6.31 -3.95 0.04
N HIS A 19 -5.35 -3.44 -0.77
CA HIS A 19 -5.68 -2.63 -1.94
C HIS A 19 -6.47 -3.44 -2.99
N ALA A 20 -6.12 -4.71 -3.22
CA ALA A 20 -6.86 -5.59 -4.12
C ALA A 20 -8.34 -5.74 -3.68
N LYS A 21 -8.59 -5.96 -2.38
CA LYS A 21 -9.95 -6.03 -1.83
C LYS A 21 -10.72 -4.71 -2.03
N ASN A 22 -10.08 -3.58 -1.79
CA ASN A 22 -10.69 -2.27 -1.99
C ASN A 22 -11.03 -2.04 -3.48
N LEU A 23 -10.16 -2.44 -4.41
CA LEU A 23 -10.45 -2.37 -5.85
C LEU A 23 -11.62 -3.26 -6.24
N LEU A 24 -11.67 -4.52 -5.77
CA LEU A 24 -12.79 -5.43 -6.05
C LEU A 24 -14.13 -4.81 -5.65
N THR A 25 -14.20 -4.20 -4.47
CA THR A 25 -15.42 -3.56 -3.97
C THR A 25 -15.78 -2.31 -4.77
N ASN A 26 -14.82 -1.42 -5.01
CA ASN A 26 -15.11 -0.09 -5.54
C ASN A 26 -15.26 -0.07 -7.07
N VAL A 27 -14.56 -0.94 -7.81
CA VAL A 27 -14.74 -1.09 -9.26
C VAL A 27 -16.13 -1.62 -9.60
N ALA A 28 -16.71 -2.47 -8.75
CA ALA A 28 -18.05 -3.01 -8.94
C ALA A 28 -19.16 -1.94 -8.87
N LEU A 29 -18.87 -0.74 -8.36
CA LEU A 29 -19.80 0.38 -8.30
C LEU A 29 -19.97 1.09 -9.66
N ASP A 30 -19.06 0.88 -10.61
CA ASP A 30 -19.16 1.46 -11.96
C ASP A 30 -19.88 0.50 -12.91
N HIS A 31 -21.14 0.79 -13.17
CA HIS A 31 -22.02 -0.04 -13.99
C HIS A 31 -21.70 -0.03 -15.50
N GLU A 32 -20.82 0.85 -15.96
CA GLU A 32 -20.34 0.87 -17.34
C GLU A 32 -19.19 -0.13 -17.54
N VAL A 33 -18.59 -0.63 -16.44
CA VAL A 33 -17.40 -1.50 -16.47
C VAL A 33 -17.78 -2.93 -16.13
N ARG A 34 -17.49 -3.87 -17.03
CA ARG A 34 -17.43 -5.29 -16.72
C ARG A 34 -15.99 -5.66 -16.41
N ALA A 35 -15.72 -5.94 -15.15
CA ALA A 35 -14.39 -6.29 -14.66
C ALA A 35 -14.13 -7.80 -14.72
N HIS A 36 -13.01 -8.18 -15.34
CA HIS A 36 -12.51 -9.55 -15.37
C HIS A 36 -11.31 -9.67 -14.45
N TRP A 37 -11.43 -10.49 -13.42
CA TRP A 37 -10.45 -10.57 -12.34
C TRP A 37 -9.49 -11.75 -12.52
N GLY A 38 -8.19 -11.49 -12.44
CA GLY A 38 -7.11 -12.45 -12.30
C GLY A 38 -6.36 -12.21 -11.00
N LEU A 39 -6.65 -13.03 -9.99
CA LEU A 39 -5.93 -12.99 -8.72
C LEU A 39 -4.61 -13.76 -8.88
N ILE A 40 -3.49 -13.09 -8.61
CA ILE A 40 -2.15 -13.65 -8.77
C ILE A 40 -1.62 -14.04 -7.39
N ASP A 41 -1.87 -15.30 -7.02
CA ASP A 41 -1.49 -15.86 -5.72
C ASP A 41 0.02 -15.92 -5.54
N PHE A 42 0.47 -15.62 -4.32
CA PHE A 42 1.89 -15.65 -3.97
C PHE A 42 2.45 -17.07 -3.90
N GLU A 43 1.68 -18.04 -3.46
CA GLU A 43 2.15 -19.40 -3.19
C GLU A 43 2.51 -20.19 -4.45
N ALA A 44 3.56 -21.01 -4.35
CA ALA A 44 3.98 -21.92 -5.42
C ALA A 44 3.23 -23.25 -5.31
N THR A 45 2.03 -23.33 -5.89
CA THR A 45 1.18 -24.53 -5.87
C THR A 45 1.26 -25.32 -7.18
N GLY A 46 0.87 -26.59 -7.14
CA GLY A 46 0.76 -27.48 -8.31
C GLY A 46 2.09 -28.01 -8.85
N ILE A 47 2.02 -28.71 -10.00
CA ILE A 47 3.19 -29.36 -10.65
C ILE A 47 4.26 -28.35 -11.05
N ALA A 48 3.87 -27.15 -11.50
CA ALA A 48 4.80 -26.07 -11.83
C ALA A 48 5.64 -25.62 -10.63
N GLY A 49 5.15 -25.78 -9.38
CA GLY A 49 5.90 -25.51 -8.17
C GLY A 49 7.13 -26.42 -7.97
N ARG A 50 7.28 -27.48 -8.76
CA ARG A 50 8.47 -28.37 -8.75
C ARG A 50 9.63 -27.82 -9.60
N ILE A 51 9.38 -26.84 -10.49
CA ILE A 51 10.41 -26.24 -11.33
C ILE A 51 11.22 -25.24 -10.48
N PRO A 52 12.55 -25.40 -10.30
CA PRO A 52 13.36 -24.59 -9.37
C PRO A 52 13.19 -23.08 -9.56
N VAL A 53 13.36 -22.56 -10.78
CA VAL A 53 13.23 -21.13 -11.09
C VAL A 53 11.82 -20.61 -10.81
N TYR A 54 10.78 -21.37 -11.14
CA TYR A 54 9.41 -21.00 -10.85
C TYR A 54 9.11 -21.02 -9.36
N ARG A 55 9.68 -21.99 -8.62
CA ARG A 55 9.51 -22.13 -7.16
C ARG A 55 10.20 -20.99 -6.40
N SER A 56 11.42 -20.64 -6.75
CA SER A 56 12.26 -19.68 -6.02
C SER A 56 12.00 -18.23 -6.41
N ASN A 57 11.48 -17.95 -7.63
CA ASN A 57 11.36 -16.59 -8.14
C ASN A 57 9.88 -16.17 -8.28
N TRP A 58 9.46 -15.26 -7.39
CA TRP A 58 8.10 -14.72 -7.38
C TRP A 58 7.76 -13.98 -8.67
N THR A 59 8.66 -13.17 -9.19
CA THR A 59 8.44 -12.39 -10.43
C THR A 59 8.14 -13.30 -11.63
N VAL A 60 8.87 -14.42 -11.75
CA VAL A 60 8.62 -15.41 -12.79
C VAL A 60 7.24 -16.06 -12.61
N ARG A 61 6.90 -16.48 -11.38
CA ARG A 61 5.57 -17.06 -11.10
C ARG A 61 4.45 -16.11 -11.44
N ALA A 62 4.51 -14.90 -10.90
CA ALA A 62 3.49 -13.87 -11.10
C ALA A 62 3.31 -13.53 -12.58
N GLY A 63 4.41 -13.31 -13.30
CA GLY A 63 4.37 -12.99 -14.71
C GLY A 63 3.82 -14.11 -15.59
N VAL A 64 4.16 -15.39 -15.31
CA VAL A 64 3.60 -16.55 -16.02
C VAL A 64 2.11 -16.69 -15.74
N ARG A 65 1.68 -16.55 -14.48
CA ARG A 65 0.26 -16.59 -14.10
C ARG A 65 -0.52 -15.47 -14.77
N ALA A 66 -0.02 -14.23 -14.68
CA ALA A 66 -0.65 -13.08 -15.31
C ALA A 66 -0.84 -13.26 -16.84
N ARG A 67 0.18 -13.76 -17.54
CA ARG A 67 0.05 -14.07 -18.98
C ARG A 67 -1.07 -15.06 -19.30
N ARG A 68 -1.20 -16.12 -18.46
CA ARG A 68 -2.26 -17.13 -18.62
C ARG A 68 -3.63 -16.53 -18.34
N GLU A 69 -3.75 -15.73 -17.28
CA GLU A 69 -5.01 -15.07 -16.94
C GLU A 69 -5.46 -14.08 -18.01
N VAL A 70 -4.56 -13.24 -18.54
CA VAL A 70 -4.89 -12.35 -19.65
C VAL A 70 -5.31 -13.15 -20.89
N ALA A 71 -4.62 -14.24 -21.22
CA ALA A 71 -5.00 -15.10 -22.35
C ALA A 71 -6.38 -15.73 -22.16
N ARG A 72 -6.70 -16.20 -20.94
CA ARG A 72 -8.00 -16.77 -20.59
C ARG A 72 -9.12 -15.73 -20.74
N MET A 73 -8.94 -14.55 -20.13
CA MET A 73 -9.91 -13.45 -20.17
C MET A 73 -10.16 -13.01 -21.61
N ASN A 74 -9.09 -12.73 -22.37
CA ASN A 74 -9.20 -12.26 -23.75
C ASN A 74 -9.70 -13.32 -24.73
N GLY A 75 -9.63 -14.61 -24.36
CA GLY A 75 -10.27 -15.70 -25.10
C GLY A 75 -11.78 -15.81 -24.85
N GLN A 76 -12.26 -15.31 -23.72
CA GLN A 76 -13.69 -15.27 -23.36
C GLN A 76 -14.40 -14.04 -23.89
N THR A 77 -13.72 -12.87 -23.86
CA THR A 77 -14.21 -11.60 -24.38
C THR A 77 -13.04 -10.75 -24.85
N LYS A 78 -13.29 -9.86 -25.84
CA LYS A 78 -12.29 -8.88 -26.28
C LYS A 78 -12.14 -7.82 -25.22
N LEU A 79 -10.98 -7.77 -24.58
CA LEU A 79 -10.69 -6.77 -23.57
C LEU A 79 -10.38 -5.41 -24.19
N ASP A 80 -10.92 -4.34 -23.61
CA ASP A 80 -10.69 -2.96 -24.04
C ASP A 80 -9.45 -2.35 -23.38
N ALA A 81 -9.18 -2.72 -22.12
CA ALA A 81 -7.98 -2.31 -21.38
C ALA A 81 -7.56 -3.35 -20.33
N LEU A 82 -6.30 -3.24 -19.88
CA LEU A 82 -5.70 -4.07 -18.83
C LEU A 82 -5.20 -3.18 -17.69
N PHE A 83 -5.40 -3.67 -16.46
CA PHE A 83 -4.79 -3.11 -15.27
C PHE A 83 -3.92 -4.16 -14.59
N PHE A 84 -2.66 -3.83 -14.35
CA PHE A 84 -1.74 -4.61 -13.55
C PHE A 84 -1.50 -3.90 -12.23
N HIS A 85 -1.82 -4.57 -11.14
CA HIS A 85 -1.73 -4.02 -9.78
C HIS A 85 -0.31 -3.62 -9.38
N THR A 86 0.71 -4.36 -9.88
CA THR A 86 2.13 -4.03 -9.77
C THR A 86 2.88 -4.39 -11.06
N GLN A 87 4.14 -3.95 -11.18
CA GLN A 87 5.01 -4.34 -12.28
C GLN A 87 5.34 -5.84 -12.25
N VAL A 88 5.32 -6.49 -11.09
CA VAL A 88 5.71 -7.90 -10.94
C VAL A 88 4.90 -8.83 -11.84
N PRO A 89 3.56 -8.85 -11.85
CA PRO A 89 2.79 -9.62 -12.81
C PRO A 89 2.88 -9.09 -14.25
N ALA A 90 3.18 -7.79 -14.45
CA ALA A 90 3.25 -7.18 -15.77
C ALA A 90 4.51 -7.52 -16.55
N ILE A 91 5.63 -7.78 -15.84
CA ILE A 91 6.98 -7.85 -16.44
C ILE A 91 7.13 -8.90 -17.53
N LEU A 92 6.46 -10.04 -17.43
CA LEU A 92 6.42 -11.07 -18.47
C LEU A 92 5.19 -10.96 -19.38
N ALA A 93 4.29 -10.03 -19.13
CA ALA A 93 3.06 -9.79 -19.90
C ALA A 93 3.18 -8.65 -20.92
N GLN A 94 4.38 -8.13 -21.19
CA GLN A 94 4.63 -6.97 -22.05
C GLN A 94 4.03 -7.12 -23.47
N ARG A 95 3.97 -8.36 -24.02
CA ARG A 95 3.29 -8.63 -25.28
C ARG A 95 1.81 -8.24 -25.26
N TRP A 96 1.16 -8.44 -24.11
CA TRP A 96 -0.24 -8.06 -23.90
C TRP A 96 -0.39 -6.55 -23.75
N LEU A 97 0.52 -5.91 -23.00
CA LEU A 97 0.55 -4.43 -22.85
C LEU A 97 0.73 -3.70 -24.18
N ARG A 98 1.38 -4.32 -25.17
CA ARG A 98 1.52 -3.78 -26.54
C ARG A 98 0.31 -4.02 -27.43
N LYS A 99 -0.54 -5.01 -27.11
CA LYS A 99 -1.73 -5.37 -27.90
C LYS A 99 -3.01 -4.74 -27.38
N ILE A 100 -3.13 -4.61 -26.06
CA ILE A 100 -4.29 -4.09 -25.35
C ILE A 100 -3.80 -2.91 -24.53
N PRO A 101 -4.46 -1.74 -24.55
CA PRO A 101 -4.07 -0.61 -23.71
C PRO A 101 -3.94 -1.06 -22.25
N GLY A 102 -2.75 -0.92 -21.68
CA GLY A 102 -2.49 -1.42 -20.34
C GLY A 102 -1.96 -0.32 -19.42
N ILE A 103 -2.48 -0.30 -18.20
CA ILE A 103 -1.99 0.50 -17.09
C ILE A 103 -1.25 -0.42 -16.13
N VAL A 104 -0.03 -0.05 -15.76
CA VAL A 104 0.73 -0.73 -14.70
C VAL A 104 0.81 0.21 -13.51
N SER A 105 0.33 -0.26 -12.37
CA SER A 105 0.42 0.45 -11.10
C SER A 105 1.61 -0.04 -10.28
N LEU A 106 2.14 0.78 -9.39
CA LEU A 106 3.20 0.36 -8.46
C LEU A 106 3.32 1.28 -7.25
N ASP A 107 3.72 0.68 -6.14
CA ASP A 107 4.01 1.33 -4.86
C ASP A 107 5.46 1.82 -4.76
N ALA A 108 6.38 1.10 -5.41
CA ALA A 108 7.79 1.44 -5.51
C ALA A 108 8.41 0.82 -6.76
N THR A 109 9.47 1.41 -7.27
CA THR A 109 10.31 0.79 -8.30
C THR A 109 11.24 -0.25 -7.68
N PRO A 110 11.75 -1.23 -8.46
CA PRO A 110 12.76 -2.16 -7.95
C PRO A 110 13.99 -1.49 -7.34
N LEU A 111 14.48 -0.38 -7.92
CA LEU A 111 15.61 0.38 -7.36
C LEU A 111 15.27 0.97 -5.98
N GLN A 112 14.06 1.49 -5.79
CA GLN A 112 13.61 1.98 -4.49
C GLN A 112 13.45 0.85 -3.46
N TYR A 113 13.04 -0.35 -3.88
CA TYR A 113 13.07 -1.53 -3.01
C TYR A 113 14.50 -1.92 -2.62
N ASP A 114 15.47 -1.79 -3.54
CA ASP A 114 16.89 -2.07 -3.26
C ASP A 114 17.46 -1.07 -2.23
N GLU A 115 17.06 0.21 -2.29
CA GLU A 115 17.42 1.23 -1.30
C GLU A 115 16.87 0.90 0.11
N LEU A 116 15.71 0.28 0.19
CA LEU A 116 15.10 -0.23 1.43
C LEU A 116 15.62 -1.64 1.82
N GLY A 117 16.54 -2.19 1.02
CA GLY A 117 16.88 -3.60 0.90
C GLY A 117 17.37 -4.30 2.16
N ALA A 118 18.07 -3.62 3.08
CA ALA A 118 18.57 -4.24 4.32
C ALA A 118 17.44 -4.90 5.13
N PHE A 119 16.25 -4.30 5.13
CA PHE A 119 15.06 -4.78 5.85
C PHE A 119 14.17 -5.72 5.03
N TYR A 120 14.27 -5.69 3.68
CA TYR A 120 13.56 -6.62 2.80
C TYR A 120 14.39 -7.87 2.45
N LYS A 121 15.60 -8.02 3.03
CA LYS A 121 16.52 -9.16 2.78
C LYS A 121 16.81 -9.35 1.29
N HIS A 122 16.87 -8.23 0.55
CA HIS A 122 17.19 -8.25 -0.86
C HIS A 122 18.69 -8.14 -1.04
N GLU A 123 19.31 -9.23 -1.50
CA GLU A 123 20.73 -9.25 -1.88
C GLU A 123 20.85 -8.93 -3.37
N GLN A 124 21.68 -7.96 -3.69
CA GLN A 124 21.99 -7.63 -5.07
C GLN A 124 22.83 -8.72 -5.72
N GLY A 125 22.46 -9.11 -6.91
CA GLY A 125 23.22 -10.07 -7.72
C GLY A 125 24.41 -9.44 -8.45
N PRO A 126 25.09 -10.21 -9.31
CA PRO A 126 26.15 -9.66 -10.17
C PRO A 126 25.64 -8.51 -11.05
N ALA A 127 26.49 -7.51 -11.31
CA ALA A 127 26.12 -6.29 -12.04
C ALA A 127 25.45 -6.53 -13.41
N TRP A 128 25.88 -7.57 -14.15
CA TRP A 128 25.26 -7.92 -15.43
C TRP A 128 23.81 -8.38 -15.28
N LEU A 129 23.48 -9.08 -14.19
CA LEU A 129 22.13 -9.54 -13.88
C LEU A 129 21.23 -8.37 -13.46
N GLU A 130 21.77 -7.48 -12.61
CA GLU A 130 21.04 -6.27 -12.20
C GLU A 130 20.78 -5.33 -13.40
N GLY A 131 21.75 -5.18 -14.31
CA GLY A 131 21.57 -4.45 -15.56
C GLY A 131 20.52 -5.09 -16.48
N TRP A 132 20.42 -6.42 -16.51
CA TRP A 132 19.36 -7.12 -17.25
C TRP A 132 17.99 -6.94 -16.61
N LYS A 133 17.88 -7.06 -15.28
CA LYS A 133 16.65 -6.81 -14.52
C LYS A 133 16.17 -5.37 -14.74
N TRP A 134 17.07 -4.40 -14.68
CA TRP A 134 16.77 -3.00 -14.92
C TRP A 134 16.15 -2.78 -16.32
N ARG A 135 16.80 -3.33 -17.37
CA ARG A 135 16.28 -3.24 -18.75
C ARG A 135 14.89 -3.86 -18.88
N LEU A 136 14.69 -5.03 -18.27
CA LEU A 136 13.42 -5.74 -18.31
C LEU A 136 12.27 -4.93 -17.65
N ASN A 137 12.55 -4.29 -16.52
CA ASN A 137 11.60 -3.40 -15.85
C ASN A 137 11.33 -2.14 -16.66
N ARG A 138 12.39 -1.48 -17.17
CA ARG A 138 12.24 -0.31 -18.03
C ARG A 138 11.40 -0.61 -19.26
N ASP A 139 11.62 -1.74 -19.90
CA ASP A 139 10.86 -2.13 -21.08
C ASP A 139 9.40 -2.45 -20.74
N CYS A 140 9.13 -2.99 -19.55
CA CYS A 140 7.79 -3.17 -19.03
C CYS A 140 7.09 -1.80 -18.86
N PHE A 141 7.73 -0.85 -18.19
CA PHE A 141 7.20 0.50 -17.98
C PHE A 141 6.96 1.24 -19.31
N ARG A 142 7.86 1.07 -20.28
CA ARG A 142 7.70 1.63 -21.64
C ARG A 142 6.58 0.98 -22.42
N SER A 143 6.33 -0.31 -22.22
CA SER A 143 5.26 -1.06 -22.91
C SER A 143 3.85 -0.73 -22.39
N ALA A 144 3.72 -0.27 -21.17
CA ALA A 144 2.44 0.22 -20.62
C ALA A 144 2.01 1.51 -21.32
N ARG A 145 0.71 1.73 -21.52
CA ARG A 145 0.16 3.00 -22.04
C ARG A 145 0.30 4.12 -21.03
N ARG A 146 -0.04 3.84 -19.74
CA ARG A 146 0.12 4.73 -18.60
C ARG A 146 0.71 3.95 -17.43
N LEU A 147 1.32 4.69 -16.50
CA LEU A 147 1.72 4.18 -15.21
C LEU A 147 0.93 4.91 -14.11
N VAL A 148 0.54 4.16 -13.10
CA VAL A 148 -0.07 4.70 -11.89
C VAL A 148 0.92 4.51 -10.74
N ALA A 149 1.56 5.60 -10.33
CA ALA A 149 2.39 5.61 -9.13
C ALA A 149 1.51 5.84 -7.89
N TRP A 150 1.77 5.13 -6.80
CA TRP A 150 1.02 5.31 -5.56
C TRP A 150 1.39 6.60 -4.82
N SER A 151 2.52 7.20 -5.19
CA SER A 151 3.08 8.39 -4.53
C SER A 151 3.94 9.20 -5.49
N ASP A 152 4.24 10.43 -5.14
CA ASP A 152 5.22 11.24 -5.86
C ASP A 152 6.64 10.66 -5.69
N TRP A 153 6.96 10.06 -4.53
CA TRP A 153 8.21 9.31 -4.33
C TRP A 153 8.38 8.20 -5.36
N THR A 154 7.34 7.39 -5.60
CA THR A 154 7.36 6.35 -6.64
C THR A 154 7.46 6.93 -8.04
N LYS A 155 6.72 8.02 -8.33
CA LYS A 155 6.83 8.75 -9.60
C LYS A 155 8.26 9.24 -9.83
N HIS A 156 8.90 9.80 -8.80
CA HIS A 156 10.29 10.23 -8.87
C HIS A 156 11.23 9.07 -9.21
N GLY A 157 11.08 7.91 -8.56
CA GLY A 157 11.84 6.69 -8.86
C GLY A 157 11.67 6.20 -10.30
N LEU A 158 10.47 6.30 -10.87
CA LEU A 158 10.22 5.97 -12.28
C LEU A 158 10.93 6.92 -13.24
N VAL A 159 10.86 8.22 -12.98
CA VAL A 159 11.47 9.25 -13.83
C VAL A 159 12.99 9.18 -13.77
N GLN A 160 13.56 9.18 -12.57
CA GLN A 160 15.02 9.24 -12.38
C GLN A 160 15.70 7.87 -12.58
N GLY A 161 15.08 6.81 -12.06
CA GLY A 161 15.68 5.48 -12.07
C GLY A 161 15.45 4.69 -13.35
N TYR A 162 14.35 4.94 -14.08
CA TYR A 162 13.96 4.18 -15.27
C TYR A 162 13.70 5.04 -16.51
N GLU A 163 14.01 6.33 -16.47
CA GLU A 163 13.88 7.26 -17.60
C GLU A 163 12.45 7.26 -18.20
N VAL A 164 11.43 7.13 -17.35
CA VAL A 164 10.04 7.16 -17.78
C VAL A 164 9.60 8.63 -17.92
N PRO A 165 8.99 9.03 -19.06
CA PRO A 165 8.45 10.38 -19.19
C PRO A 165 7.41 10.70 -18.12
N ALA A 166 7.51 11.86 -17.48
CA ALA A 166 6.66 12.25 -16.37
C ALA A 166 5.17 12.37 -16.71
N ASP A 167 4.85 12.72 -17.97
CA ASP A 167 3.50 12.83 -18.53
C ASP A 167 2.82 11.46 -18.70
N LYS A 168 3.59 10.38 -18.74
CA LYS A 168 3.11 8.99 -18.76
C LYS A 168 2.65 8.50 -17.38
N ILE A 169 2.99 9.21 -16.30
CA ILE A 169 2.79 8.78 -14.91
C ILE A 169 1.73 9.64 -14.24
N THR A 170 0.67 9.00 -13.75
CA THR A 170 -0.35 9.63 -12.92
C THR A 170 -0.21 9.13 -11.48
N VAL A 171 -0.24 10.04 -10.51
CA VAL A 171 -0.24 9.65 -9.09
C VAL A 171 -1.67 9.40 -8.63
N ILE A 172 -1.95 8.15 -8.30
CA ILE A 172 -3.20 7.71 -7.69
C ILE A 172 -2.84 6.75 -6.56
N PRO A 173 -2.84 7.20 -5.30
CA PRO A 173 -2.54 6.32 -4.18
C PRO A 173 -3.64 5.26 -4.00
N PRO A 174 -3.30 4.10 -3.43
CA PRO A 174 -4.32 3.23 -2.88
C PRO A 174 -5.05 3.98 -1.76
N GLY A 175 -6.26 3.57 -1.47
CA GLY A 175 -7.05 4.23 -0.45
C GLY A 175 -7.67 3.24 0.53
N VAL A 176 -8.27 3.80 1.55
CA VAL A 176 -9.18 3.11 2.47
C VAL A 176 -10.61 3.55 2.18
N ASN A 177 -11.59 2.73 2.47
CA ASN A 177 -12.99 3.14 2.44
C ASN A 177 -13.25 4.03 3.65
N VAL A 178 -13.02 5.34 3.51
CA VAL A 178 -13.02 6.29 4.63
C VAL A 178 -14.30 6.21 5.45
N HIS A 179 -15.44 6.02 4.80
CA HIS A 179 -16.73 5.87 5.49
C HIS A 179 -16.73 4.67 6.47
N GLU A 180 -16.08 3.56 6.12
CA GLU A 180 -16.02 2.37 6.97
C GLU A 180 -15.00 2.46 8.11
N TRP A 181 -13.93 3.25 7.91
CA TRP A 181 -12.86 3.44 8.90
C TRP A 181 -13.13 4.63 9.82
N ARG A 182 -14.04 5.52 9.44
CA ARG A 182 -14.37 6.70 10.21
C ARG A 182 -15.01 6.30 11.55
N ARG A 183 -14.48 6.85 12.63
CA ARG A 183 -15.04 6.65 13.96
C ARG A 183 -16.48 7.20 14.03
N PRO A 184 -17.45 6.44 14.56
CA PRO A 184 -18.87 6.88 14.65
C PRO A 184 -19.07 8.18 15.45
N MET A 185 -18.27 8.35 16.51
CA MET A 185 -18.32 9.52 17.40
C MET A 185 -16.98 10.26 17.38
N PRO A 186 -16.99 11.61 17.41
CA PRO A 186 -15.76 12.40 17.56
C PRO A 186 -14.95 11.97 18.79
N ARG A 187 -13.64 12.12 18.73
CA ARG A 187 -12.82 11.95 19.93
C ARG A 187 -13.06 13.13 20.87
N VAL A 188 -13.14 12.81 22.14
CA VAL A 188 -13.26 13.80 23.22
C VAL A 188 -12.13 13.56 24.23
N PRO A 189 -11.64 14.60 24.92
CA PRO A 189 -10.73 14.41 26.04
C PRO A 189 -11.34 13.48 27.07
N HIS A 190 -10.56 12.54 27.59
CA HIS A 190 -11.00 11.57 28.60
C HIS A 190 -9.92 11.41 29.69
N ALA A 191 -10.33 10.93 30.86
CA ALA A 191 -9.47 10.66 31.99
C ALA A 191 -8.87 9.24 31.96
N ASP A 192 -9.35 8.37 31.07
CA ASP A 192 -8.84 7.02 30.90
C ASP A 192 -7.40 7.01 30.39
N PRO A 193 -6.65 5.91 30.56
CA PRO A 193 -5.32 5.77 29.99
C PRO A 193 -5.31 6.08 28.48
N VAL A 194 -4.32 6.85 28.05
CA VAL A 194 -4.10 7.09 26.61
C VAL A 194 -3.61 5.81 25.96
N LYS A 195 -4.29 5.38 24.89
CA LYS A 195 -4.05 4.12 24.20
C LYS A 195 -3.27 4.34 22.92
N ILE A 196 -2.14 3.64 22.81
CA ILE A 196 -1.27 3.65 21.63
C ILE A 196 -1.55 2.38 20.84
N LEU A 197 -1.79 2.50 19.54
CA LEU A 197 -1.96 1.39 18.62
C LEU A 197 -0.77 1.27 17.68
N PHE A 198 -0.29 0.04 17.54
CA PHE A 198 0.64 -0.37 16.47
C PHE A 198 0.01 -1.49 15.66
N VAL A 199 0.11 -1.43 14.33
CA VAL A 199 -0.35 -2.50 13.43
C VAL A 199 0.76 -2.83 12.44
N GLY A 200 1.35 -4.02 12.60
CA GLY A 200 2.43 -4.47 11.73
C GLY A 200 2.73 -5.96 11.88
N GLY A 201 2.65 -6.69 10.78
CA GLY A 201 2.85 -8.16 10.78
C GLY A 201 4.29 -8.60 11.05
N ASP A 202 5.26 -7.72 10.93
CA ASP A 202 6.70 -7.89 11.19
C ASP A 202 7.11 -6.81 12.21
N LEU A 203 7.24 -7.22 13.45
CA LEU A 203 7.46 -6.31 14.58
C LEU A 203 8.78 -5.57 14.49
N GLU A 204 9.85 -6.26 14.05
CA GLU A 204 11.19 -5.69 13.96
C GLU A 204 11.25 -4.65 12.84
N ARG A 205 10.94 -5.03 11.61
CA ARG A 205 10.98 -4.13 10.45
C ARG A 205 10.05 -2.93 10.60
N LYS A 206 8.87 -3.14 11.21
CA LYS A 206 7.88 -2.07 11.45
C LYS A 206 8.18 -1.22 12.68
N GLY A 207 9.29 -1.48 13.38
CA GLY A 207 9.77 -0.66 14.50
C GLY A 207 9.05 -0.89 15.81
N GLY A 208 8.31 -1.99 15.95
CA GLY A 208 7.60 -2.31 17.19
C GLY A 208 8.51 -2.51 18.40
N LEU A 209 9.77 -2.93 18.19
CA LEU A 209 10.75 -3.05 19.28
C LEU A 209 11.18 -1.67 19.80
N VAL A 210 11.41 -0.70 18.90
CA VAL A 210 11.72 0.69 19.27
C VAL A 210 10.52 1.33 19.98
N LEU A 211 9.29 1.01 19.52
CA LEU A 211 8.07 1.47 20.17
C LEU A 211 7.92 0.91 21.59
N LEU A 212 8.23 -0.36 21.82
CA LEU A 212 8.23 -0.98 23.16
C LEU A 212 9.25 -0.30 24.08
N GLU A 213 10.44 0.04 23.58
CA GLU A 213 11.45 0.78 24.34
C GLU A 213 10.94 2.18 24.75
N ALA A 214 10.39 2.94 23.79
CA ALA A 214 9.83 4.26 24.06
C ALA A 214 8.62 4.20 25.03
N PHE A 215 7.76 3.20 24.89
CA PHE A 215 6.63 2.96 25.80
C PHE A 215 7.11 2.69 27.23
N ARG A 216 8.14 1.87 27.41
CA ARG A 216 8.71 1.57 28.73
C ARG A 216 9.23 2.82 29.44
N ALA A 217 9.85 3.74 28.72
CA ALA A 217 10.32 5.03 29.25
C ALA A 217 9.17 5.94 29.75
N LEU A 218 7.94 5.70 29.26
CA LEU A 218 6.74 6.50 29.58
C LEU A 218 5.73 5.80 30.49
N ARG A 219 6.08 4.68 31.09
CA ARG A 219 5.17 3.90 31.98
C ARG A 219 4.54 4.74 33.11
N HIS A 220 5.29 5.70 33.62
CA HIS A 220 4.83 6.61 34.68
C HIS A 220 3.61 7.46 34.27
N LEU A 221 3.29 7.55 32.98
CA LEU A 221 2.12 8.27 32.46
C LEU A 221 0.86 7.39 32.41
N GLY A 222 0.92 6.11 32.80
CA GLY A 222 -0.24 5.22 32.81
C GLY A 222 -0.79 4.90 31.40
N LEU A 223 0.07 4.79 30.38
CA LEU A 223 -0.31 4.51 29.00
C LEU A 223 -0.64 3.02 28.79
N GLU A 224 -1.44 2.72 27.78
CA GLU A 224 -1.65 1.38 27.24
C GLU A 224 -1.08 1.26 25.82
N LEU A 225 -0.43 0.12 25.52
CA LEU A 225 0.11 -0.19 24.21
C LEU A 225 -0.58 -1.41 23.61
N HIS A 226 -1.26 -1.24 22.49
CA HIS A 226 -1.96 -2.27 21.74
C HIS A 226 -1.16 -2.64 20.49
N LEU A 227 -0.68 -3.88 20.40
CA LEU A 227 0.15 -4.40 19.31
C LEU A 227 -0.62 -5.41 18.47
N VAL A 228 -0.93 -5.07 17.23
CA VAL A 228 -1.44 -6.03 16.25
C VAL A 228 -0.25 -6.54 15.43
N THR A 229 0.17 -7.78 15.68
CA THR A 229 1.35 -8.37 15.03
C THR A 229 1.20 -9.89 14.92
N LYS A 230 1.99 -10.50 14.01
CA LYS A 230 2.11 -11.98 13.93
C LYS A 230 3.19 -12.52 14.86
N ASP A 231 4.07 -11.65 15.33
CA ASP A 231 5.21 -12.03 16.17
C ASP A 231 4.77 -12.27 17.63
N ARG A 232 5.55 -13.09 18.30
CA ARG A 232 5.37 -13.33 19.74
C ARG A 232 6.01 -12.17 20.51
N VAL A 233 5.20 -11.54 21.37
CA VAL A 233 5.66 -10.52 22.30
C VAL A 233 5.48 -11.07 23.71
N PRO A 234 6.53 -11.07 24.56
CA PRO A 234 6.39 -11.48 25.95
C PRO A 234 5.34 -10.62 26.70
N PRO A 235 4.56 -11.21 27.62
CA PRO A 235 3.62 -10.46 28.44
C PRO A 235 4.33 -9.35 29.24
N GLU A 236 3.77 -8.17 29.19
CA GLU A 236 4.31 -6.99 29.88
C GLU A 236 3.15 -6.11 30.38
N PRO A 237 3.22 -5.52 31.59
CA PRO A 237 2.17 -4.65 32.11
C PRO A 237 1.88 -3.47 31.17
N GLY A 238 0.59 -3.25 30.86
CA GLY A 238 0.14 -2.19 29.94
C GLY A 238 0.32 -2.51 28.46
N VAL A 239 0.80 -3.70 28.08
CA VAL A 239 0.94 -4.15 26.69
C VAL A 239 -0.08 -5.24 26.36
N PHE A 240 -0.87 -5.02 25.32
CA PHE A 240 -1.91 -5.91 24.83
C PHE A 240 -1.58 -6.37 23.43
N VAL A 241 -1.48 -7.68 23.19
CA VAL A 241 -1.04 -8.26 21.92
C VAL A 241 -2.18 -8.99 21.22
N TYR A 242 -2.37 -8.70 19.92
CA TYR A 242 -3.41 -9.27 19.07
C TYR A 242 -2.76 -9.97 17.88
N ASN A 243 -2.75 -11.30 17.85
CA ASN A 243 -2.08 -12.07 16.79
C ASN A 243 -3.02 -12.49 15.64
N ASN A 244 -4.34 -12.39 15.82
CA ASN A 244 -5.34 -12.99 14.92
C ASN A 244 -6.35 -12.00 14.33
N LEU A 245 -6.04 -10.70 14.30
CA LEU A 245 -6.92 -9.71 13.67
C LEU A 245 -6.71 -9.69 12.15
N GLY A 246 -7.77 -9.95 11.41
CA GLY A 246 -7.75 -9.90 9.95
C GLY A 246 -7.80 -8.46 9.40
N ALA A 247 -7.16 -8.23 8.26
CA ALA A 247 -7.27 -6.94 7.56
C ALA A 247 -8.73 -6.60 7.24
N ASN A 248 -9.14 -5.35 7.49
CA ASN A 248 -10.49 -4.83 7.32
C ASN A 248 -11.57 -5.49 8.21
N SER A 249 -11.18 -6.32 9.21
CA SER A 249 -12.16 -6.90 10.14
C SER A 249 -12.77 -5.83 11.05
N GLN A 250 -14.02 -6.06 11.49
CA GLN A 250 -14.68 -5.14 12.42
C GLN A 250 -13.89 -5.02 13.73
N ALA A 251 -13.38 -6.12 14.27
CA ALA A 251 -12.55 -6.11 15.47
C ALA A 251 -11.28 -5.25 15.35
N LEU A 252 -10.66 -5.21 14.14
CA LEU A 252 -9.53 -4.32 13.88
C LEU A 252 -10.00 -2.86 13.84
N LYS A 253 -11.10 -2.54 13.16
CA LYS A 253 -11.68 -1.19 13.12
C LYS A 253 -12.04 -0.69 14.52
N ASP A 254 -12.67 -1.55 15.35
CA ASP A 254 -13.02 -1.24 16.74
C ASP A 254 -11.78 -0.90 17.57
N LEU A 255 -10.66 -1.59 17.32
CA LEU A 255 -9.40 -1.29 17.99
C LEU A 255 -8.85 0.09 17.60
N TYR A 256 -8.86 0.43 16.30
CA TYR A 256 -8.50 1.80 15.84
C TYR A 256 -9.42 2.87 16.44
N HIS A 257 -10.71 2.57 16.61
CA HIS A 257 -11.67 3.50 17.20
C HIS A 257 -11.47 3.68 18.71
N SER A 258 -10.97 2.65 19.40
CA SER A 258 -10.73 2.68 20.85
C SER A 258 -9.41 3.29 21.27
N CYS A 259 -8.43 3.40 20.37
CA CYS A 259 -7.10 3.93 20.65
C CYS A 259 -6.97 5.40 20.22
N ASP A 260 -6.01 6.13 20.80
CA ASP A 260 -5.83 7.58 20.65
C ASP A 260 -4.69 7.95 19.70
N ILE A 261 -3.58 7.23 19.82
CA ILE A 261 -2.34 7.47 19.09
C ILE A 261 -2.05 6.24 18.23
N PHE A 262 -1.73 6.44 16.97
CA PHE A 262 -1.20 5.40 16.12
C PHE A 262 0.30 5.62 15.93
N ALA A 263 1.11 4.62 16.27
CA ALA A 263 2.56 4.71 16.16
C ALA A 263 3.12 3.62 15.24
N LEU A 264 3.79 4.04 14.16
CA LEU A 264 4.47 3.15 13.20
C LEU A 264 5.88 3.64 12.94
N PRO A 265 6.85 3.43 13.84
CA PRO A 265 8.24 3.86 13.67
C PRO A 265 9.03 2.88 12.77
N THR A 266 8.49 2.61 11.58
CA THR A 266 9.00 1.60 10.66
C THR A 266 10.40 1.94 10.13
N PHE A 267 11.23 0.92 9.96
CA PHE A 267 12.56 1.02 9.34
C PHE A 267 12.48 0.98 7.82
N ALA A 268 11.49 0.29 7.26
CA ALA A 268 11.31 0.17 5.82
C ALA A 268 9.84 -0.05 5.46
N ASP A 269 9.33 0.83 4.62
CA ASP A 269 8.00 0.75 4.01
C ASP A 269 7.95 1.59 2.74
N THR A 270 7.07 1.25 1.82
CA THR A 270 6.82 2.04 0.60
C THR A 270 5.73 3.08 0.87
N LEU A 271 4.52 2.63 1.14
CA LEU A 271 3.37 3.42 1.56
C LEU A 271 2.52 2.57 2.51
N ALA A 272 2.67 2.78 3.82
CA ALA A 272 2.01 1.97 4.84
C ALA A 272 0.49 2.26 4.89
N MET A 273 -0.33 1.39 4.29
CA MET A 273 -1.79 1.51 4.26
C MET A 273 -2.43 1.70 5.65
N VAL A 274 -1.85 1.10 6.68
CA VAL A 274 -2.30 1.23 8.08
C VAL A 274 -2.28 2.67 8.59
N LEU A 275 -1.45 3.55 8.00
CA LEU A 275 -1.44 4.98 8.29
C LEU A 275 -2.67 5.69 7.71
N SER A 276 -3.15 5.26 6.53
CA SER A 276 -4.42 5.76 5.97
C SER A 276 -5.60 5.31 6.81
N GLU A 277 -5.57 4.06 7.32
CA GLU A 277 -6.57 3.52 8.24
C GLU A 277 -6.62 4.33 9.54
N ALA A 278 -5.45 4.63 10.12
CA ALA A 278 -5.33 5.47 11.31
C ALA A 278 -5.83 6.90 11.08
N GLY A 279 -5.44 7.51 9.95
CA GLY A 279 -5.91 8.85 9.57
C GLY A 279 -7.42 8.90 9.37
N ALA A 280 -8.01 7.93 8.66
CA ALA A 280 -9.46 7.84 8.48
C ALA A 280 -10.21 7.66 9.81
N SER A 281 -9.59 6.96 10.79
CA SER A 281 -10.12 6.76 12.14
C SER A 281 -9.92 7.96 13.06
N GLY A 282 -9.26 9.03 12.60
CA GLY A 282 -9.04 10.25 13.37
C GLY A 282 -8.05 10.10 14.52
N MET A 283 -7.05 9.23 14.36
CA MET A 283 -5.97 9.06 15.34
C MET A 283 -4.86 10.09 15.12
N ALA A 284 -4.21 10.53 16.20
CA ALA A 284 -2.94 11.22 16.09
C ALA A 284 -1.85 10.21 15.65
N ILE A 285 -1.12 10.53 14.60
CA ILE A 285 -0.19 9.57 13.99
C ILE A 285 1.25 9.96 14.30
N ILE A 286 2.07 8.96 14.68
CA ILE A 286 3.54 9.07 14.70
C ILE A 286 4.09 8.07 13.70
N ALA A 287 4.94 8.52 12.78
CA ALA A 287 5.57 7.67 11.78
C ALA A 287 7.02 8.12 11.52
N THR A 288 7.75 7.37 10.70
CA THR A 288 9.13 7.67 10.31
C THR A 288 9.22 8.25 8.90
N ASN A 289 10.32 8.95 8.62
CA ASN A 289 10.64 9.51 7.30
C ASN A 289 11.20 8.42 6.37
N VAL A 290 10.33 7.51 5.91
CA VAL A 290 10.71 6.39 5.04
C VAL A 290 9.77 6.32 3.83
N GLY A 291 10.31 6.08 2.64
CA GLY A 291 9.54 5.91 1.41
C GLY A 291 8.59 7.07 1.16
N ALA A 292 7.32 6.74 0.89
CA ALA A 292 6.27 7.73 0.69
C ALA A 292 5.48 8.11 1.97
N ILE A 293 5.91 7.66 3.14
CA ILE A 293 5.20 7.97 4.41
C ILE A 293 5.03 9.47 4.63
N PRO A 294 6.04 10.36 4.34
CA PRO A 294 5.87 11.81 4.50
C PRO A 294 4.82 12.45 3.58
N GLU A 295 4.41 11.77 2.52
CA GLU A 295 3.31 12.23 1.66
C GLU A 295 1.94 11.98 2.30
N LEU A 296 1.82 10.97 3.17
CA LEU A 296 0.60 10.64 3.88
C LEU A 296 0.54 11.31 5.25
N VAL A 297 1.66 11.29 5.99
CA VAL A 297 1.77 11.91 7.33
C VAL A 297 2.62 13.18 7.20
N ARG A 298 1.95 14.33 7.19
CA ARG A 298 2.61 15.64 7.14
C ARG A 298 3.01 16.08 8.54
N ASN A 299 4.31 16.24 8.75
CA ASN A 299 4.85 16.57 10.06
C ASN A 299 4.27 17.88 10.64
N GLY A 300 3.68 17.81 11.83
CA GLY A 300 3.02 18.93 12.51
C GLY A 300 1.64 19.31 11.94
N GLU A 301 1.20 18.71 10.81
CA GLU A 301 -0.09 18.98 10.19
C GLU A 301 -1.09 17.82 10.41
N THR A 302 -0.74 16.60 10.00
CA THR A 302 -1.59 15.43 10.10
C THR A 302 -1.01 14.32 10.98
N GLY A 303 0.17 14.56 11.55
CA GLY A 303 0.87 13.66 12.46
C GLY A 303 2.26 14.19 12.77
N LEU A 304 3.07 13.37 13.42
CA LEU A 304 4.47 13.65 13.75
C LEU A 304 5.39 12.68 13.01
N ILE A 305 6.46 13.20 12.43
CA ILE A 305 7.51 12.38 11.80
C ILE A 305 8.75 12.38 12.69
N VAL A 306 9.26 11.20 12.98
CA VAL A 306 10.49 10.99 13.75
C VAL A 306 11.57 10.33 12.89
N PRO A 307 12.86 10.49 13.19
CA PRO A 307 13.93 9.79 12.50
C PRO A 307 13.82 8.26 12.70
N VAL A 308 14.29 7.51 11.69
CA VAL A 308 14.31 6.04 11.74
C VAL A 308 15.23 5.55 12.86
N GLY A 309 14.74 4.65 13.71
CA GLY A 309 15.50 4.04 14.79
C GLY A 309 15.79 4.96 15.99
N ASP A 310 15.28 6.19 15.99
CA ASP A 310 15.49 7.16 17.07
C ASP A 310 14.43 6.97 18.18
N ALA A 311 14.74 6.14 19.17
CA ALA A 311 13.88 5.89 20.32
C ALA A 311 13.65 7.14 21.16
N ALA A 312 14.62 8.08 21.23
CA ALA A 312 14.48 9.30 22.02
C ALA A 312 13.47 10.26 21.41
N SER A 313 13.57 10.51 20.09
CA SER A 313 12.57 11.31 19.35
C SER A 313 11.20 10.68 19.39
N LEU A 314 11.09 9.35 19.25
CA LEU A 314 9.82 8.62 19.38
C LEU A 314 9.23 8.79 20.79
N THR A 315 10.04 8.64 21.83
CA THR A 315 9.63 8.84 23.22
C THR A 315 9.09 10.25 23.46
N GLN A 316 9.77 11.26 22.90
CA GLN A 316 9.31 12.66 23.04
C GLN A 316 7.99 12.88 22.29
N ALA A 317 7.86 12.41 21.05
CA ALA A 317 6.62 12.52 20.29
C ALA A 317 5.43 11.81 20.96
N LEU A 318 5.66 10.62 21.53
CA LEU A 318 4.65 9.91 22.33
C LEU A 318 4.27 10.70 23.58
N ARG A 319 5.24 11.28 24.30
CA ARG A 319 4.99 12.10 25.50
C ARG A 319 4.15 13.32 25.13
N ASP A 320 4.52 14.06 24.07
CA ASP A 320 3.80 15.25 23.62
C ASP A 320 2.34 14.91 23.30
N LEU A 321 2.10 13.84 22.58
CA LEU A 321 0.74 13.40 22.28
C LEU A 321 0.02 12.85 23.50
N ALA A 322 0.67 12.15 24.42
CA ALA A 322 0.05 11.60 25.62
C ALA A 322 -0.41 12.69 26.58
N THR A 323 0.39 13.75 26.73
CA THR A 323 0.12 14.83 27.70
C THR A 323 -0.66 16.01 27.13
N ASN A 324 -0.86 16.07 25.80
CA ASN A 324 -1.57 17.18 25.15
C ASN A 324 -2.79 16.67 24.33
N PRO A 325 -3.98 16.59 24.96
CA PRO A 325 -5.20 16.14 24.29
C PRO A 325 -5.61 17.01 23.09
N GLU A 326 -5.40 18.32 23.17
CA GLU A 326 -5.76 19.27 22.11
C GLU A 326 -4.91 19.04 20.85
N LEU A 327 -3.61 18.79 21.03
CA LEU A 327 -2.71 18.46 19.93
C LEU A 327 -3.14 17.13 19.28
N ARG A 328 -3.47 16.09 20.09
CA ARG A 328 -3.96 14.81 19.55
C ARG A 328 -5.20 14.98 18.71
N MET A 329 -6.19 15.73 19.22
CA MET A 329 -7.45 15.98 18.51
C MET A 329 -7.22 16.74 17.21
N THR A 330 -6.45 17.82 17.26
CA THR A 330 -6.15 18.67 16.09
C THR A 330 -5.47 17.87 14.97
N LEU A 331 -4.45 17.08 15.31
CA LEU A 331 -3.75 16.24 14.33
C LEU A 331 -4.68 15.16 13.75
N GLY A 332 -5.49 14.52 14.59
CA GLY A 332 -6.45 13.51 14.17
C GLY A 332 -7.52 14.05 13.22
N GLU A 333 -8.11 15.21 13.52
CA GLU A 333 -9.09 15.88 12.66
C GLU A 333 -8.52 16.26 11.29
N ARG A 334 -7.29 16.81 11.29
CA ARG A 334 -6.59 17.15 10.05
C ARG A 334 -6.22 15.89 9.25
N ALA A 335 -5.84 14.79 9.93
CA ALA A 335 -5.57 13.51 9.30
C ALA A 335 -6.82 12.96 8.60
N VAL A 336 -8.01 13.01 9.25
CA VAL A 336 -9.29 12.61 8.61
C VAL A 336 -9.53 13.43 7.34
N ALA A 337 -9.44 14.76 7.43
CA ALA A 337 -9.68 15.63 6.29
C ALA A 337 -8.72 15.33 5.12
N TYR A 338 -7.45 15.14 5.44
CA TYR A 338 -6.40 14.85 4.46
C TYR A 338 -6.60 13.47 3.80
N VAL A 339 -6.84 12.43 4.59
CA VAL A 339 -7.07 11.07 4.08
C VAL A 339 -8.35 11.01 3.25
N THR A 340 -9.42 11.66 3.69
CA THR A 340 -10.67 11.76 2.91
C THR A 340 -10.43 12.39 1.53
N ARG A 341 -9.61 13.41 1.46
CA ARG A 341 -9.33 14.12 0.21
C ARG A 341 -8.41 13.35 -0.74
N HIS A 342 -7.42 12.64 -0.22
CA HIS A 342 -6.32 12.08 -1.03
C HIS A 342 -6.28 10.55 -1.08
N TYR A 343 -6.81 9.87 -0.06
CA TYR A 343 -6.69 8.42 0.13
C TYR A 343 -8.05 7.71 0.26
N ASP A 344 -9.12 8.32 -0.24
CA ASP A 344 -10.43 7.68 -0.27
C ASP A 344 -10.50 6.67 -1.42
N ALA A 345 -10.72 5.37 -1.07
CA ALA A 345 -10.66 4.28 -2.03
C ALA A 345 -11.71 4.37 -3.15
N PRO A 346 -12.99 4.71 -2.89
CA PRO A 346 -13.98 4.93 -3.95
C PRO A 346 -13.54 6.00 -4.95
N SER A 347 -13.09 7.16 -4.46
CA SER A 347 -12.65 8.29 -5.28
C SER A 347 -11.42 7.92 -6.14
N ASN A 348 -10.44 7.23 -5.55
CA ASN A 348 -9.24 6.82 -6.26
C ASN A 348 -9.49 5.68 -7.26
N ALA A 349 -10.42 4.76 -6.95
CA ALA A 349 -10.88 3.75 -7.92
C ALA A 349 -11.60 4.41 -9.12
N SER A 350 -12.44 5.40 -8.89
CA SER A 350 -13.09 6.15 -9.97
C SER A 350 -12.07 6.88 -10.86
N ARG A 351 -11.03 7.49 -10.28
CA ARG A 351 -9.93 8.12 -11.05
C ARG A 351 -9.17 7.09 -11.90
N LEU A 352 -8.90 5.90 -11.33
CA LEU A 352 -8.27 4.80 -12.07
C LEU A 352 -9.13 4.32 -13.23
N LEU A 353 -10.44 4.13 -12.99
CA LEU A 353 -11.39 3.73 -14.04
C LEU A 353 -11.49 4.79 -15.14
N GLY A 354 -11.48 6.08 -14.79
CA GLY A 354 -11.42 7.17 -15.75
C GLY A 354 -10.20 7.10 -16.66
N LEU A 355 -9.03 6.77 -16.13
CA LEU A 355 -7.82 6.54 -16.95
C LEU A 355 -7.96 5.33 -17.86
N LEU A 356 -8.49 4.20 -17.36
CA LEU A 356 -8.71 3.00 -18.18
C LEU A 356 -9.69 3.26 -19.32
N LYS A 357 -10.81 3.95 -19.05
CA LYS A 357 -11.79 4.36 -20.05
C LYS A 357 -11.16 5.25 -21.14
N ALA A 358 -10.39 6.27 -20.73
CA ALA A 358 -9.73 7.18 -21.64
C ALA A 358 -8.74 6.46 -22.59
N GLU A 359 -7.95 5.51 -22.06
CA GLU A 359 -7.00 4.74 -22.89
C GLU A 359 -7.73 3.73 -23.80
N ALA A 360 -8.83 3.14 -23.36
CA ALA A 360 -9.68 2.27 -24.18
C ALA A 360 -10.31 3.06 -25.35
N ASP A 361 -10.86 4.23 -25.08
CA ASP A 361 -11.48 5.10 -26.11
C ASP A 361 -10.46 5.61 -27.10
N ALA A 362 -9.28 6.02 -26.65
CA ALA A 362 -8.17 6.42 -27.52
C ALA A 362 -7.75 5.28 -28.46
N ALA A 363 -7.72 4.04 -27.96
CA ALA A 363 -7.38 2.88 -28.78
C ALA A 363 -8.49 2.52 -29.78
N ARG A 364 -9.77 2.59 -29.38
CA ARG A 364 -10.92 2.40 -30.28
C ARG A 364 -10.89 3.42 -31.41
N ALA A 365 -10.62 4.68 -31.12
CA ALA A 365 -10.51 5.75 -32.12
C ALA A 365 -9.35 5.55 -33.11
N GLN A 366 -8.23 4.96 -32.68
CA GLN A 366 -7.09 4.64 -33.54
C GLN A 366 -7.31 3.39 -34.38
N GLY A 367 -8.09 2.40 -33.91
CA GLY A 367 -8.41 1.17 -34.64
C GLY A 367 -9.52 1.34 -35.73
N THR A 368 -10.21 2.47 -35.71
CA THR A 368 -11.24 2.82 -36.71
C THR A 368 -10.65 3.62 -37.90
N ARG A 369 -9.34 3.86 -37.94
CA ARG A 369 -8.60 4.39 -39.06
C ARG A 369 -7.79 3.29 -39.73
#